data_9f9772bb65e157ae7b912bdf4efc9ad7
#
_entry.id   9f9772bb65e157ae7b912bdf4efc9ad7
#
_cell.length_a   1.000
_cell.length_b   1.000
_cell.length_c   1.000
_cell.angle_alpha   90.00
_cell.angle_beta   90.00
_cell.angle_gamma   90.00
#
_symmetry.space_group_name_H-M   'P 1'
#
loop_
_entity.id
_entity.type
_entity.pdbx_description
1 polymer ?
#
loop_
_entity_poly.entity_id
_entity_poly.type
_entity_poly.pdbx_seq_one_letter_code
_entity_poly.pdbx_strand_id
1 'polypeptide(L)'
;SEAVRNTNDSAITDSNVDGLITLEYTSDNSPVAFTATIDSDKKVITINPDSDFVSGQVVNVAIEAVEDSSDNVMSATSGTFCVVDSTAPVLTFSPANSSTMVAEDTDVTLSFDEEIRLIDNSALNNTNVDSLITLKENDVNGDDIPFDATIDADNQVITLDLVSNLSSNQIVYVAIGATVEDSYNNAISAASATFTTGDTLPPTVEIAAVITASIATDSDI
;
A
#
# COMPACT_ATOMS: atom_id res chain seq x y z
N SER A 1 42.33 0.46 -17.46
CA SER A 1 42.39 0.12 -16.00
C SER A 1 43.64 -0.71 -15.73
N GLU A 2 44.20 -0.54 -14.55
CA GLU A 2 45.38 -1.25 -14.05
C GLU A 2 44.98 -2.28 -13.01
N ALA A 3 45.90 -3.21 -12.72
CA ALA A 3 45.71 -4.15 -11.61
C ALA A 3 45.82 -3.42 -10.28
N VAL A 4 44.95 -3.74 -9.34
CA VAL A 4 44.91 -3.12 -8.00
C VAL A 4 45.32 -4.07 -6.90
N ARG A 5 45.83 -3.49 -5.81
CA ARG A 5 46.15 -4.16 -4.55
C ARG A 5 45.69 -3.30 -3.35
N ASN A 6 45.71 -3.83 -2.15
CA ASN A 6 45.48 -3.04 -0.96
C ASN A 6 46.58 -1.99 -0.74
N THR A 7 46.26 -0.89 -0.09
CA THR A 7 47.22 0.22 0.25
C THR A 7 48.34 -0.18 1.24
N ASN A 8 48.41 -1.42 1.62
CA ASN A 8 49.48 -2.00 2.42
C ASN A 8 50.30 -3.03 1.64
N ASP A 9 50.34 -2.95 0.33
CA ASP A 9 51.02 -3.84 -0.64
C ASP A 9 50.48 -5.29 -0.69
N SER A 10 49.47 -5.62 0.11
CA SER A 10 48.91 -6.99 0.09
C SER A 10 47.99 -7.21 -1.12
N ALA A 11 48.00 -8.42 -1.66
CA ALA A 11 47.12 -8.77 -2.78
C ALA A 11 45.66 -8.79 -2.37
N ILE A 12 44.80 -8.25 -3.23
CA ILE A 12 43.36 -8.43 -3.15
C ILE A 12 43.01 -9.82 -3.70
N THR A 13 42.22 -10.55 -2.95
CA THR A 13 41.78 -11.93 -3.26
C THR A 13 40.28 -12.08 -2.96
N ASP A 14 39.64 -13.14 -3.45
CA ASP A 14 38.25 -13.41 -3.13
C ASP A 14 37.97 -13.57 -1.63
N SER A 15 38.97 -13.84 -0.83
CA SER A 15 38.83 -13.97 0.63
C SER A 15 38.91 -12.64 1.41
N ASN A 16 39.31 -11.54 0.78
CA ASN A 16 39.45 -10.23 1.45
C ASN A 16 38.80 -9.06 0.72
N VAL A 17 38.36 -9.25 -0.51
CA VAL A 17 37.77 -8.16 -1.34
C VAL A 17 36.46 -7.65 -0.76
N ASP A 18 35.66 -8.50 -0.09
CA ASP A 18 34.40 -8.07 0.58
C ASP A 18 34.65 -6.94 1.58
N GLY A 19 35.76 -7.00 2.31
CA GLY A 19 36.13 -5.98 3.28
C GLY A 19 36.46 -4.59 2.70
N LEU A 20 36.61 -4.48 1.38
CA LEU A 20 36.84 -3.22 0.66
C LEU A 20 35.53 -2.60 0.15
N ILE A 21 34.42 -3.32 0.21
CA ILE A 21 33.16 -2.94 -0.40
C ILE A 21 32.13 -2.61 0.67
N THR A 22 31.41 -1.52 0.47
CA THR A 22 30.17 -1.22 1.18
C THR A 22 29.02 -1.30 0.18
N LEU A 23 27.99 -2.06 0.54
CA LEU A 23 26.73 -2.15 -0.21
C LEU A 23 25.58 -1.95 0.78
N GLU A 24 24.81 -0.88 0.61
CA GLU A 24 23.79 -0.48 1.58
C GLU A 24 22.64 0.27 0.92
N TYR A 25 21.45 0.26 1.54
CA TYR A 25 20.35 1.13 1.14
C TYR A 25 20.58 2.56 1.64
N THR A 26 20.31 3.55 0.79
CA THR A 26 20.53 4.96 1.17
C THR A 26 19.45 5.51 2.11
N SER A 27 18.29 4.84 2.22
CA SER A 27 17.16 5.27 3.04
C SER A 27 17.45 5.23 4.54
N ASP A 28 18.19 4.21 5.00
CA ASP A 28 18.44 3.95 6.43
C ASP A 28 19.87 3.46 6.73
N ASN A 29 20.72 3.40 5.69
CA ASN A 29 22.08 2.84 5.72
C ASN A 29 22.10 1.36 6.14
N SER A 30 21.01 0.61 5.94
CA SER A 30 21.01 -0.81 6.22
C SER A 30 21.88 -1.56 5.22
N PRO A 31 22.77 -2.48 5.69
CA PRO A 31 23.68 -3.21 4.82
C PRO A 31 22.94 -4.24 3.97
N VAL A 32 23.35 -4.38 2.73
CA VAL A 32 22.95 -5.48 1.84
C VAL A 32 24.02 -6.56 1.91
N ALA A 33 23.62 -7.79 2.26
CA ALA A 33 24.52 -8.93 2.27
C ALA A 33 24.94 -9.30 0.83
N PHE A 34 26.23 -9.56 0.64
CA PHE A 34 26.80 -9.91 -0.67
C PHE A 34 28.05 -10.77 -0.51
N THR A 35 28.46 -11.38 -1.62
CA THR A 35 29.80 -11.93 -1.83
C THR A 35 30.46 -11.21 -2.98
N ALA A 36 31.75 -10.89 -2.86
CA ALA A 36 32.51 -10.30 -3.95
C ALA A 36 33.66 -11.19 -4.40
N THR A 37 34.01 -11.09 -5.68
CA THR A 37 35.19 -11.75 -6.26
C THR A 37 35.98 -10.77 -7.08
N ILE A 38 37.29 -11.01 -7.21
CA ILE A 38 38.17 -10.22 -8.07
C ILE A 38 38.78 -11.11 -9.16
N ASP A 39 38.78 -10.60 -10.40
CA ASP A 39 39.33 -11.35 -11.54
C ASP A 39 40.83 -11.64 -11.41
N SER A 40 41.35 -12.55 -12.23
CA SER A 40 42.76 -12.94 -12.22
C SER A 40 43.71 -11.77 -12.52
N ASP A 41 43.26 -10.79 -13.32
CA ASP A 41 44.02 -9.61 -13.71
C ASP A 41 43.97 -8.48 -12.69
N LYS A 42 43.20 -8.66 -11.60
CA LYS A 42 42.99 -7.69 -10.52
C LYS A 42 42.42 -6.35 -10.98
N LYS A 43 41.52 -6.37 -11.97
CA LYS A 43 40.93 -5.17 -12.60
C LYS A 43 39.44 -5.04 -12.46
N VAL A 44 38.75 -6.16 -12.16
CA VAL A 44 37.29 -6.22 -12.05
C VAL A 44 36.91 -6.88 -10.75
N ILE A 45 36.17 -6.16 -9.92
CA ILE A 45 35.50 -6.73 -8.75
C ILE A 45 34.03 -6.97 -9.15
N THR A 46 33.58 -8.19 -8.98
CA THR A 46 32.18 -8.57 -9.17
C THR A 46 31.52 -8.71 -7.81
N ILE A 47 30.46 -7.96 -7.60
CA ILE A 47 29.64 -7.99 -6.37
C ILE A 47 28.36 -8.78 -6.67
N ASN A 48 28.09 -9.82 -5.92
CA ASN A 48 26.92 -10.65 -6.05
C ASN A 48 26.08 -10.55 -4.76
N PRO A 49 24.95 -9.83 -4.74
CA PRO A 49 24.07 -9.81 -3.60
C PRO A 49 23.54 -11.19 -3.26
N ASP A 50 23.41 -11.50 -1.96
CA ASP A 50 22.95 -12.81 -1.49
C ASP A 50 21.44 -13.01 -1.69
N SER A 51 20.70 -11.92 -1.91
CA SER A 51 19.26 -11.89 -2.22
C SER A 51 18.93 -10.74 -3.15
N ASP A 52 17.75 -10.78 -3.77
CA ASP A 52 17.25 -9.67 -4.58
C ASP A 52 17.18 -8.37 -3.74
N PHE A 53 17.43 -7.25 -4.40
CA PHE A 53 17.28 -5.93 -3.78
C PHE A 53 15.81 -5.64 -3.47
N VAL A 54 15.59 -4.82 -2.45
CA VAL A 54 14.24 -4.33 -2.12
C VAL A 54 13.75 -3.38 -3.22
N SER A 55 12.53 -3.60 -3.67
CA SER A 55 11.84 -2.82 -4.69
C SER A 55 11.84 -1.32 -4.35
N GLY A 56 12.04 -0.47 -5.35
CA GLY A 56 11.98 0.99 -5.22
C GLY A 56 13.14 1.65 -4.46
N GLN A 57 14.06 0.86 -3.88
CA GLN A 57 15.14 1.40 -3.05
C GLN A 57 16.33 1.91 -3.88
N VAL A 58 17.06 2.88 -3.32
CA VAL A 58 18.34 3.35 -3.85
C VAL A 58 19.47 2.66 -3.10
N VAL A 59 20.36 2.03 -3.86
CA VAL A 59 21.52 1.31 -3.33
C VAL A 59 22.76 2.13 -3.54
N ASN A 60 23.55 2.30 -2.49
CA ASN A 60 24.91 2.84 -2.52
C ASN A 60 25.91 1.68 -2.59
N VAL A 61 26.84 1.77 -3.55
CA VAL A 61 28.01 0.90 -3.64
C VAL A 61 29.25 1.74 -3.47
N ALA A 62 30.09 1.39 -2.53
CA ALA A 62 31.35 2.10 -2.28
C ALA A 62 32.52 1.12 -2.25
N ILE A 63 33.70 1.61 -2.63
CA ILE A 63 34.96 0.90 -2.53
C ILE A 63 35.96 1.75 -1.73
N GLU A 64 36.65 1.10 -0.82
CA GLU A 64 37.77 1.69 -0.09
C GLU A 64 38.96 2.03 -1.02
N ALA A 65 39.92 2.77 -0.48
CA ALA A 65 41.13 3.12 -1.21
C ALA A 65 41.93 1.87 -1.59
N VAL A 66 42.36 1.80 -2.85
CA VAL A 66 43.26 0.75 -3.38
C VAL A 66 44.40 1.42 -4.11
N GLU A 67 45.48 0.69 -4.42
CA GLU A 67 46.64 1.22 -5.14
C GLU A 67 47.08 0.32 -6.30
N ASP A 68 47.86 0.84 -7.20
CA ASP A 68 48.53 0.07 -8.26
C ASP A 68 49.90 -0.50 -7.77
N SER A 69 50.60 -1.20 -8.64
CA SER A 69 51.92 -1.77 -8.35
C SER A 69 53.05 -0.71 -8.20
N SER A 70 52.75 0.55 -8.46
CA SER A 70 53.67 1.70 -8.38
C SER A 70 53.34 2.64 -7.22
N ASP A 71 52.51 2.18 -6.26
CA ASP A 71 52.07 2.95 -5.07
C ASP A 71 51.18 4.18 -5.40
N ASN A 72 50.56 4.20 -6.57
CA ASN A 72 49.58 5.24 -6.89
C ASN A 72 48.23 4.85 -6.31
N VAL A 73 47.77 5.64 -5.33
CA VAL A 73 46.53 5.36 -4.59
C VAL A 73 45.32 5.94 -5.32
N MET A 74 44.31 5.08 -5.57
CA MET A 74 42.93 5.49 -5.87
C MET A 74 42.22 5.78 -4.57
N SER A 75 41.71 7.01 -4.41
CA SER A 75 40.89 7.33 -3.23
C SER A 75 39.59 6.50 -3.20
N ALA A 76 39.08 6.25 -1.99
CA ALA A 76 37.74 5.65 -1.82
C ALA A 76 36.70 6.40 -2.65
N THR A 77 35.79 5.68 -3.26
CA THR A 77 34.73 6.24 -4.12
C THR A 77 33.44 5.46 -3.98
N SER A 78 32.34 6.11 -4.33
CA SER A 78 31.02 5.47 -4.29
C SER A 78 30.15 5.89 -5.46
N GLY A 79 29.13 5.12 -5.71
CA GLY A 79 28.06 5.41 -6.67
C GLY A 79 26.74 4.82 -6.20
N THR A 80 25.65 5.34 -6.73
CA THR A 80 24.31 4.84 -6.41
C THR A 80 23.58 4.37 -7.65
N PHE A 81 22.66 3.43 -7.48
CA PHE A 81 21.69 3.05 -8.49
C PHE A 81 20.31 2.82 -7.85
N CYS A 82 19.24 3.00 -8.65
CA CYS A 82 17.88 2.77 -8.21
C CYS A 82 17.45 1.35 -8.61
N VAL A 83 16.85 0.64 -7.68
CA VAL A 83 16.12 -0.61 -7.95
C VAL A 83 14.76 -0.23 -8.53
N VAL A 84 14.36 -0.87 -9.62
CA VAL A 84 13.04 -0.60 -10.22
C VAL A 84 11.96 -1.00 -9.22
N ASP A 85 10.95 -0.14 -9.06
CA ASP A 85 9.79 -0.49 -8.27
C ASP A 85 8.92 -1.50 -9.02
N SER A 86 8.59 -2.59 -8.35
CA SER A 86 7.76 -3.69 -8.85
C SER A 86 6.64 -4.05 -7.87
N THR A 87 6.38 -3.17 -6.90
CA THR A 87 5.37 -3.36 -5.85
C THR A 87 4.17 -2.49 -6.18
N ALA A 88 2.98 -3.08 -6.21
CA ALA A 88 1.76 -2.31 -6.41
C ALA A 88 1.33 -1.62 -5.10
N PRO A 89 0.63 -0.47 -5.19
CA PRO A 89 0.10 0.23 -4.03
C PRO A 89 -0.77 -0.66 -3.14
N VAL A 90 -0.61 -0.54 -1.83
CA VAL A 90 -1.38 -1.29 -0.84
C VAL A 90 -2.59 -0.47 -0.39
N LEU A 91 -3.79 -1.00 -0.68
CA LEU A 91 -5.06 -0.36 -0.33
C LEU A 91 -5.53 -0.75 1.07
N THR A 92 -5.97 0.25 1.82
CA THR A 92 -6.65 0.10 3.11
C THR A 92 -8.00 0.80 3.07
N PHE A 93 -9.07 0.10 3.48
CA PHE A 93 -10.41 0.66 3.62
C PHE A 93 -10.66 1.16 5.04
N SER A 94 -11.33 2.29 5.17
CA SER A 94 -11.93 2.75 6.41
C SER A 94 -13.38 3.16 6.15
N PRO A 95 -14.37 2.56 6.85
CA PRO A 95 -14.24 1.51 7.88
C PRO A 95 -13.59 0.22 7.36
N ALA A 96 -12.85 -0.48 8.23
CA ALA A 96 -12.18 -1.71 7.86
C ALA A 96 -13.20 -2.80 7.48
N ASN A 97 -12.77 -3.74 6.62
CA ASN A 97 -13.63 -4.85 6.20
C ASN A 97 -14.18 -5.63 7.41
N SER A 98 -15.48 -5.90 7.37
CA SER A 98 -16.26 -6.57 8.42
C SER A 98 -16.41 -5.77 9.73
N SER A 99 -16.13 -4.47 9.74
CA SER A 99 -16.44 -3.61 10.89
C SER A 99 -17.94 -3.58 11.16
N THR A 100 -18.31 -3.53 12.43
CA THR A 100 -19.70 -3.43 12.90
C THR A 100 -19.87 -2.24 13.84
N MET A 101 -21.11 -1.83 14.07
CA MET A 101 -21.46 -0.68 14.91
C MET A 101 -20.80 0.63 14.45
N VAL A 102 -20.61 0.77 13.15
CA VAL A 102 -20.08 2.00 12.51
C VAL A 102 -21.12 3.12 12.64
N ALA A 103 -20.68 4.36 12.84
CA ALA A 103 -21.59 5.50 12.90
C ALA A 103 -22.28 5.73 11.54
N GLU A 104 -23.56 6.16 11.56
CA GLU A 104 -24.32 6.40 10.32
C GLU A 104 -23.81 7.57 9.50
N ASP A 105 -23.05 8.49 10.13
CA ASP A 105 -22.42 9.67 9.52
C ASP A 105 -20.92 9.52 9.28
N THR A 106 -20.42 8.27 9.22
CA THR A 106 -19.01 8.00 9.03
C THR A 106 -18.57 8.30 7.60
N ASP A 107 -17.38 8.89 7.46
CA ASP A 107 -16.71 8.99 6.16
C ASP A 107 -16.18 7.62 5.74
N VAL A 108 -16.30 7.31 4.46
CA VAL A 108 -15.68 6.12 3.86
C VAL A 108 -14.43 6.56 3.11
N THR A 109 -13.29 5.96 3.46
CA THR A 109 -12.01 6.28 2.81
C THR A 109 -11.30 5.05 2.26
N LEU A 110 -10.60 5.25 1.16
CA LEU A 110 -9.68 4.30 0.54
C LEU A 110 -8.28 4.94 0.58
N SER A 111 -7.37 4.38 1.40
CA SER A 111 -6.03 4.91 1.58
C SER A 111 -4.99 3.99 0.96
N PHE A 112 -4.04 4.56 0.24
CA PHE A 112 -2.93 3.87 -0.39
C PHE A 112 -1.62 4.27 0.31
N ASP A 113 -0.65 3.36 0.37
CA ASP A 113 0.65 3.60 0.99
C ASP A 113 1.60 4.43 0.12
N GLU A 114 1.21 4.69 -1.15
CA GLU A 114 1.95 5.49 -2.11
C GLU A 114 1.01 6.26 -3.06
N GLU A 115 1.57 7.18 -3.85
CA GLU A 115 0.83 7.97 -4.84
C GLU A 115 0.26 7.08 -5.95
N ILE A 116 -1.02 7.28 -6.28
CA ILE A 116 -1.72 6.56 -7.35
C ILE A 116 -2.11 7.47 -8.51
N ARG A 117 -2.22 6.86 -9.69
CA ARG A 117 -2.78 7.45 -10.93
C ARG A 117 -3.65 6.45 -11.65
N LEU A 118 -4.35 6.88 -12.69
CA LEU A 118 -5.11 5.95 -13.54
C LEU A 118 -4.16 5.06 -14.37
N ILE A 119 -4.61 3.83 -14.68
CA ILE A 119 -3.83 2.86 -15.47
C ILE A 119 -3.52 3.30 -16.92
N ASP A 120 -4.12 4.38 -17.39
CA ASP A 120 -3.78 5.03 -18.67
C ASP A 120 -2.74 6.15 -18.51
N ASN A 121 -2.10 6.23 -17.35
CA ASN A 121 -1.13 7.25 -16.94
C ASN A 121 -1.72 8.67 -16.79
N SER A 122 -3.03 8.84 -16.85
CA SER A 122 -3.65 10.14 -16.59
C SER A 122 -3.75 10.42 -15.10
N ALA A 123 -3.74 11.71 -14.75
CA ALA A 123 -3.83 12.14 -13.35
C ALA A 123 -5.21 11.85 -12.76
N LEU A 124 -5.22 11.36 -11.53
CA LEU A 124 -6.42 11.25 -10.70
C LEU A 124 -6.83 12.66 -10.23
N ASN A 125 -8.11 12.92 -10.17
CA ASN A 125 -8.68 14.19 -9.69
C ASN A 125 -10.16 14.02 -9.31
N ASN A 126 -10.74 15.04 -8.66
CA ASN A 126 -12.13 15.01 -8.17
C ASN A 126 -13.20 14.88 -9.27
N THR A 127 -12.86 14.98 -10.56
CA THR A 127 -13.83 14.81 -11.65
C THR A 127 -13.87 13.40 -12.23
N ASN A 128 -12.88 12.56 -11.93
CA ASN A 128 -12.79 11.20 -12.46
C ASN A 128 -12.78 10.11 -11.37
N VAL A 129 -12.52 10.46 -10.12
CA VAL A 129 -12.39 9.51 -9.01
C VAL A 129 -13.70 8.78 -8.69
N ASP A 130 -14.86 9.43 -8.79
CA ASP A 130 -16.17 8.81 -8.53
C ASP A 130 -16.38 7.54 -9.36
N SER A 131 -15.99 7.59 -10.64
CA SER A 131 -16.20 6.49 -11.57
C SER A 131 -15.40 5.22 -11.26
N LEU A 132 -14.43 5.30 -10.35
CA LEU A 132 -13.58 4.18 -9.94
C LEU A 132 -14.19 3.37 -8.80
N ILE A 133 -15.15 3.97 -8.08
CA ILE A 133 -15.66 3.45 -6.83
C ILE A 133 -17.08 2.91 -7.02
N THR A 134 -17.34 1.80 -6.39
CA THR A 134 -18.70 1.24 -6.22
C THR A 134 -19.05 1.31 -4.74
N LEU A 135 -20.17 1.96 -4.41
CA LEU A 135 -20.71 2.00 -3.05
C LEU A 135 -22.19 1.57 -3.09
N LYS A 136 -22.54 0.48 -2.40
CA LYS A 136 -23.85 -0.14 -2.49
C LYS A 136 -24.35 -0.65 -1.13
N GLU A 137 -25.66 -0.85 -1.05
CA GLU A 137 -26.28 -1.55 0.07
C GLU A 137 -26.04 -3.06 -0.05
N ASN A 138 -25.80 -3.71 1.08
CA ASN A 138 -25.65 -5.14 1.26
C ASN A 138 -24.47 -5.78 0.51
N ASP A 139 -24.51 -5.81 -0.82
CA ASP A 139 -23.49 -6.47 -1.65
C ASP A 139 -23.37 -5.81 -3.03
N VAL A 140 -22.58 -6.40 -3.93
CA VAL A 140 -22.32 -5.89 -5.28
C VAL A 140 -23.60 -5.73 -6.14
N ASN A 141 -24.71 -6.39 -5.78
CA ASN A 141 -25.98 -6.32 -6.50
C ASN A 141 -27.01 -5.41 -5.80
N GLY A 142 -26.63 -4.82 -4.66
CA GLY A 142 -27.48 -3.92 -3.89
C GLY A 142 -27.75 -2.60 -4.60
N ASP A 143 -28.64 -1.79 -4.02
CA ASP A 143 -28.93 -0.46 -4.51
C ASP A 143 -27.72 0.46 -4.31
N ASP A 144 -27.54 1.44 -5.22
CA ASP A 144 -26.45 2.40 -5.15
C ASP A 144 -26.65 3.36 -3.97
N ILE A 145 -25.59 3.59 -3.20
CA ILE A 145 -25.53 4.63 -2.17
C ILE A 145 -24.86 5.86 -2.81
N PRO A 146 -25.57 7.00 -2.95
CA PRO A 146 -25.02 8.19 -3.59
C PRO A 146 -23.92 8.85 -2.76
N PHE A 147 -22.83 9.20 -3.41
CA PHE A 147 -21.66 9.88 -2.82
C PHE A 147 -21.02 10.83 -3.83
N ASP A 148 -20.14 11.72 -3.34
CA ASP A 148 -19.18 12.52 -4.10
C ASP A 148 -17.78 12.19 -3.60
N ALA A 149 -16.90 11.72 -4.48
CA ALA A 149 -15.56 11.33 -4.08
C ALA A 149 -14.54 12.44 -4.34
N THR A 150 -13.60 12.58 -3.42
CA THR A 150 -12.45 13.48 -3.55
C THR A 150 -11.16 12.71 -3.38
N ILE A 151 -10.11 13.17 -4.04
CA ILE A 151 -8.73 12.69 -3.87
C ILE A 151 -7.89 13.79 -3.23
N ASP A 152 -7.05 13.44 -2.27
CA ASP A 152 -6.16 14.39 -1.62
C ASP A 152 -5.04 14.90 -2.55
N ALA A 153 -4.26 15.88 -2.07
CA ALA A 153 -3.21 16.52 -2.85
C ALA A 153 -2.01 15.59 -3.14
N ASP A 154 -1.82 14.56 -2.32
CA ASP A 154 -0.75 13.58 -2.45
C ASP A 154 -1.18 12.37 -3.29
N ASN A 155 -2.41 12.35 -3.79
CA ASN A 155 -3.03 11.24 -4.54
C ASN A 155 -2.95 9.89 -3.80
N GLN A 156 -3.13 9.92 -2.49
CA GLN A 156 -3.04 8.73 -1.64
C GLN A 156 -4.34 8.37 -0.94
N VAL A 157 -5.27 9.33 -0.77
CA VAL A 157 -6.52 9.09 -0.04
C VAL A 157 -7.72 9.53 -0.85
N ILE A 158 -8.59 8.58 -1.16
CA ILE A 158 -9.92 8.83 -1.72
C ILE A 158 -10.90 8.89 -0.55
N THR A 159 -11.64 10.00 -0.43
CA THR A 159 -12.71 10.18 0.56
C THR A 159 -14.05 10.23 -0.14
N LEU A 160 -15.02 9.44 0.32
CA LEU A 160 -16.38 9.42 -0.16
C LEU A 160 -17.26 10.24 0.78
N ASP A 161 -17.76 11.38 0.32
CA ASP A 161 -18.73 12.22 1.02
C ASP A 161 -20.14 11.75 0.66
N LEU A 162 -20.85 11.17 1.63
CA LEU A 162 -22.17 10.59 1.42
C LEU A 162 -23.21 11.69 1.29
N VAL A 163 -24.09 11.62 0.30
CA VAL A 163 -25.19 12.58 0.08
C VAL A 163 -26.15 12.60 1.27
N SER A 164 -26.26 11.49 2.01
CA SER A 164 -27.09 11.37 3.23
C SER A 164 -26.45 10.34 4.17
N ASN A 165 -26.75 10.47 5.47
CA ASN A 165 -26.32 9.46 6.43
C ASN A 165 -26.83 8.06 6.04
N LEU A 166 -26.05 7.05 6.39
CA LEU A 166 -26.43 5.66 6.26
C LEU A 166 -27.61 5.32 7.18
N SER A 167 -28.33 4.25 6.90
CA SER A 167 -29.43 3.79 7.75
C SER A 167 -28.91 2.99 8.95
N SER A 168 -29.74 2.90 9.98
CA SER A 168 -29.49 2.02 11.13
C SER A 168 -29.39 0.55 10.71
N ASN A 169 -28.39 -0.16 11.23
CA ASN A 169 -28.14 -1.58 10.96
C ASN A 169 -28.01 -1.91 9.45
N GLN A 170 -27.45 -0.97 8.67
CA GLN A 170 -27.24 -1.11 7.23
C GLN A 170 -25.91 -1.79 6.95
N ILE A 171 -25.90 -2.79 6.06
CA ILE A 171 -24.67 -3.33 5.48
C ILE A 171 -24.30 -2.45 4.28
N VAL A 172 -23.05 -2.03 4.22
CA VAL A 172 -22.49 -1.23 3.13
C VAL A 172 -21.38 -2.02 2.46
N TYR A 173 -21.42 -2.07 1.13
CA TYR A 173 -20.39 -2.65 0.27
C TYR A 173 -19.65 -1.52 -0.45
N VAL A 174 -18.33 -1.48 -0.33
CA VAL A 174 -17.45 -0.55 -1.04
C VAL A 174 -16.44 -1.34 -1.86
N ALA A 175 -16.19 -0.91 -3.11
CA ALA A 175 -15.22 -1.59 -3.97
C ALA A 175 -14.52 -0.61 -4.93
N ILE A 176 -13.30 -0.98 -5.32
CA ILE A 176 -12.55 -0.36 -6.42
C ILE A 176 -12.05 -1.46 -7.36
N GLY A 177 -12.08 -1.18 -8.67
CA GLY A 177 -11.51 -2.07 -9.68
C GLY A 177 -9.98 -2.01 -9.73
N ALA A 178 -9.38 -2.79 -10.62
CA ALA A 178 -7.96 -2.67 -10.97
C ALA A 178 -7.75 -1.49 -11.93
N THR A 179 -8.05 -0.27 -11.46
CA THR A 179 -8.17 0.95 -12.28
C THR A 179 -7.12 2.00 -11.98
N VAL A 180 -6.32 1.78 -10.94
CA VAL A 180 -5.23 2.67 -10.53
C VAL A 180 -3.92 1.91 -10.39
N GLU A 181 -2.83 2.62 -10.54
CA GLU A 181 -1.45 2.13 -10.49
C GLU A 181 -0.52 3.19 -9.87
N ASP A 182 0.70 2.79 -9.51
CA ASP A 182 1.77 3.71 -9.12
C ASP A 182 2.45 4.39 -10.33
N SER A 183 3.50 5.16 -10.08
CA SER A 183 4.30 5.83 -11.12
C SER A 183 5.14 4.87 -11.98
N TYR A 184 5.30 3.60 -11.57
CA TYR A 184 6.07 2.56 -12.26
C TYR A 184 5.19 1.56 -13.03
N ASN A 185 3.88 1.79 -13.10
CA ASN A 185 2.84 0.94 -13.75
C ASN A 185 2.54 -0.36 -12.98
N ASN A 186 2.73 -0.38 -11.67
CA ASN A 186 2.28 -1.49 -10.84
C ASN A 186 0.82 -1.24 -10.45
N ALA A 187 -0.10 -1.92 -11.12
CA ALA A 187 -1.52 -1.75 -10.89
C ALA A 187 -2.01 -2.51 -9.64
N ILE A 188 -2.95 -1.92 -8.89
CA ILE A 188 -3.61 -2.64 -7.81
C ILE A 188 -4.45 -3.80 -8.35
N SER A 189 -4.73 -4.78 -7.52
CA SER A 189 -5.81 -5.75 -7.77
C SER A 189 -7.15 -5.15 -7.34
N ALA A 190 -8.24 -5.53 -8.03
CA ALA A 190 -9.59 -5.16 -7.58
C ALA A 190 -9.82 -5.61 -6.14
N ALA A 191 -10.42 -4.74 -5.34
CA ALA A 191 -10.62 -4.97 -3.92
C ALA A 191 -11.99 -4.47 -3.46
N SER A 192 -12.51 -5.08 -2.39
CA SER A 192 -13.76 -4.65 -1.78
C SER A 192 -13.75 -4.88 -0.26
N ALA A 193 -14.58 -4.12 0.43
CA ALA A 193 -14.85 -4.28 1.85
C ALA A 193 -16.35 -4.15 2.12
N THR A 194 -16.80 -4.69 3.24
CA THR A 194 -18.13 -4.48 3.77
C THR A 194 -18.04 -4.04 5.23
N PHE A 195 -18.98 -3.20 5.67
CA PHE A 195 -19.14 -2.86 7.07
C PHE A 195 -20.63 -2.74 7.41
N THR A 196 -20.96 -2.70 8.70
CA THR A 196 -22.35 -2.59 9.16
C THR A 196 -22.46 -1.44 10.14
N THR A 197 -23.44 -0.55 9.94
CA THR A 197 -23.74 0.54 10.85
C THR A 197 -24.33 0.04 12.17
N GLY A 198 -24.27 0.86 13.20
CA GLY A 198 -24.89 0.56 14.48
C GLY A 198 -26.42 0.48 14.39
N ASP A 199 -27.04 -0.26 15.29
CA ASP A 199 -28.48 -0.23 15.47
C ASP A 199 -28.84 0.94 16.41
N THR A 200 -29.46 1.98 15.87
CA THR A 200 -29.86 3.21 16.57
C THR A 200 -31.39 3.26 16.78
N LEU A 201 -32.12 2.28 16.24
CA LEU A 201 -33.59 2.26 16.32
C LEU A 201 -34.07 1.64 17.65
N PRO A 202 -34.99 2.30 18.35
CA PRO A 202 -35.61 1.71 19.53
C PRO A 202 -36.55 0.54 19.13
N PRO A 203 -36.72 -0.45 20.00
CA PRO A 203 -37.64 -1.54 19.72
C PRO A 203 -39.07 -1.02 19.62
N THR A 204 -39.85 -1.55 18.69
CA THR A 204 -41.28 -1.25 18.52
C THR A 204 -42.12 -2.35 19.19
N VAL A 205 -43.14 -1.91 19.93
CA VAL A 205 -44.12 -2.84 20.54
C VAL A 205 -45.47 -2.68 19.87
N GLU A 206 -45.97 -3.70 19.26
CA GLU A 206 -47.33 -3.73 18.75
C GLU A 206 -48.27 -4.22 19.85
N ILE A 207 -49.26 -3.39 20.26
CA ILE A 207 -50.27 -3.75 21.23
C ILE A 207 -51.46 -4.31 20.46
N ALA A 208 -51.60 -5.63 20.42
CA ALA A 208 -52.82 -6.26 19.93
C ALA A 208 -53.94 -6.10 20.98
N ALA A 209 -54.95 -5.31 20.63
CA ALA A 209 -56.13 -5.22 21.48
C ALA A 209 -56.90 -6.55 21.44
N VAL A 210 -56.90 -7.31 22.53
CA VAL A 210 -57.79 -8.42 22.70
C VAL A 210 -59.18 -7.89 23.07
N ILE A 211 -60.08 -7.80 22.10
CA ILE A 211 -61.50 -7.51 22.39
C ILE A 211 -62.09 -8.75 23.02
N THR A 212 -62.11 -8.79 24.31
CA THR A 212 -62.99 -9.75 25.03
C THR A 212 -64.41 -9.27 24.82
N ALA A 213 -65.15 -9.96 23.95
CA ALA A 213 -66.57 -9.73 23.84
C ALA A 213 -67.21 -9.94 25.23
N SER A 214 -67.79 -8.88 25.77
CA SER A 214 -68.62 -8.98 26.97
C SER A 214 -69.83 -9.85 26.62
N ILE A 215 -69.91 -11.06 27.17
CA ILE A 215 -71.08 -11.84 27.08
C ILE A 215 -72.11 -11.14 27.99
N ALA A 216 -73.09 -10.47 27.39
CA ALA A 216 -74.25 -10.02 28.11
C ALA A 216 -74.95 -11.26 28.67
N THR A 217 -74.95 -11.40 29.95
CA THR A 217 -75.85 -12.31 30.62
C THR A 217 -77.23 -11.68 30.57
N ASP A 218 -78.01 -12.12 29.60
CA ASP A 218 -79.47 -11.91 29.63
C ASP A 218 -80.03 -12.66 30.83
N SER A 219 -80.48 -11.93 31.82
CA SER A 219 -81.27 -12.48 32.93
C SER A 219 -82.62 -11.85 32.79
N ASP A 220 -83.46 -12.54 32.00
CA ASP A 220 -84.87 -12.43 32.08
C ASP A 220 -85.39 -13.34 33.16
N ILE A 221 -85.94 -12.75 34.23
CA ILE A 221 -87.38 -12.95 34.72
C ILE A 221 -87.60 -12.18 35.95
#